data_7fbd2f6b35ca5dd427bb1b713417c16c
#
_entry.id   7fbd2f6b35ca5dd427bb1b713417c16c
#
_cell.length_a   1.000
_cell.length_b   1.000
_cell.length_c   1.000
_cell.angle_alpha   90.00
_cell.angle_beta   90.00
_cell.angle_gamma   90.00
#
_symmetry.space_group_name_H-M   'P 1'
#
loop_
_entity.id
_entity.type
_entity.pdbx_description
1 polymer ?
#
loop_
_entity_poly.entity_id
_entity_poly.type
_entity_poly.pdbx_seq_one_letter_code
_entity_poly.pdbx_strand_id
1 'polypeptide(L)'
;MAKPRTSNRDAAALLGRLGPWLDERIGTPQPVRITSLGGPDGAGLSSDTLLLDLDWDANGPMHRPVVLRLPPPDDASPVFASYDLARQVDAMRTVRAHTDAPVPEILWADTSGTAIGVPFFLMERVDGLVPPDILPYTWGSWVTELDPASIDTMSDDAVDILVAIHSAPPSTQLNSAAIADAPDAAPDASMLERHVAKVRAHFDWAARGRSYPTVERGWDLVRSTMPTIDRPDVLVWGDARIGNILWRDARAVGVLDWEMTTIGPRELDLAWLLYFAEYFQMSAEGRGHPGVPTLLRREHVVDRYERATGVEPIALDWFLALTALHQTSIGIRTTDRAIEFGENPPEAAEESALHSIAQLHHRLDTLERI
;
A
#
# COMPACT_ATOMS: atom_id res chain seq x y z
N MET A 1 22.32 -7.48 -4.84
CA MET A 1 21.95 -7.29 -3.42
C MET A 1 21.18 -8.51 -2.96
N ALA A 2 21.40 -9.01 -1.73
CA ALA A 2 20.59 -10.09 -1.17
C ALA A 2 19.15 -9.56 -0.96
N LYS A 3 18.13 -10.41 -1.23
CA LYS A 3 16.74 -10.05 -0.92
C LYS A 3 16.61 -9.79 0.58
N PRO A 4 15.89 -8.71 1.01
CA PRO A 4 15.60 -8.51 2.43
C PRO A 4 14.88 -9.75 2.98
N ARG A 5 15.28 -10.23 4.16
CA ARG A 5 14.55 -11.32 4.82
C ARG A 5 13.20 -10.79 5.30
N THR A 6 12.13 -11.39 4.79
CA THR A 6 10.77 -10.98 5.13
C THR A 6 10.15 -11.85 6.19
N SER A 7 10.53 -13.13 6.30
CA SER A 7 9.90 -14.08 7.22
C SER A 7 10.82 -15.26 7.54
N ASN A 8 10.70 -15.79 8.79
CA ASN A 8 11.24 -17.07 9.21
C ASN A 8 10.16 -18.17 9.25
N ARG A 9 8.99 -17.94 8.65
CA ARG A 9 7.85 -18.85 8.71
C ARG A 9 8.16 -20.17 8.01
N ASP A 10 7.82 -21.30 8.63
CA ASP A 10 7.89 -22.61 7.99
C ASP A 10 6.75 -22.75 6.96
N ALA A 11 7.08 -22.44 5.71
CA ALA A 11 6.14 -22.52 4.60
C ALA A 11 5.62 -23.95 4.38
N ALA A 12 6.42 -25.00 4.61
CA ALA A 12 6.01 -26.37 4.41
C ALA A 12 4.94 -26.79 5.43
N ALA A 13 5.13 -26.45 6.71
CA ALA A 13 4.14 -26.69 7.75
C ALA A 13 2.84 -25.93 7.51
N LEU A 14 2.92 -24.68 6.99
CA LEU A 14 1.78 -23.87 6.63
C LEU A 14 0.97 -24.50 5.49
N LEU A 15 1.64 -24.85 4.40
CA LEU A 15 1.01 -25.48 3.21
C LEU A 15 0.43 -26.86 3.53
N GLY A 16 1.07 -27.61 4.44
CA GLY A 16 0.54 -28.87 4.95
C GLY A 16 -0.81 -28.75 5.65
N ARG A 17 -1.12 -27.59 6.27
CA ARG A 17 -2.44 -27.29 6.86
C ARG A 17 -3.41 -26.68 5.83
N LEU A 18 -2.90 -25.94 4.86
CA LEU A 18 -3.71 -25.30 3.82
C LEU A 18 -4.35 -26.34 2.88
N GLY A 19 -3.63 -27.43 2.54
CA GLY A 19 -4.12 -28.47 1.63
C GLY A 19 -5.46 -29.05 2.06
N PRO A 20 -5.59 -29.68 3.24
CA PRO A 20 -6.86 -30.23 3.72
C PRO A 20 -7.99 -29.20 3.79
N TRP A 21 -7.69 -27.96 4.12
CA TRP A 21 -8.68 -26.89 4.15
C TRP A 21 -9.19 -26.53 2.74
N LEU A 22 -8.32 -26.55 1.73
CA LEU A 22 -8.71 -26.35 0.32
C LEU A 22 -9.50 -27.56 -0.20
N ASP A 23 -9.14 -28.79 0.16
CA ASP A 23 -9.84 -30.00 -0.24
C ASP A 23 -11.34 -29.93 0.12
N GLU A 24 -11.66 -29.48 1.34
CA GLU A 24 -13.04 -29.31 1.79
C GLU A 24 -13.81 -28.27 0.98
N ARG A 25 -13.13 -27.18 0.56
CA ARG A 25 -13.78 -26.04 -0.12
C ARG A 25 -13.93 -26.23 -1.61
N ILE A 26 -12.97 -26.90 -2.22
CA ILE A 26 -13.01 -27.23 -3.64
C ILE A 26 -13.89 -28.46 -3.86
N GLY A 27 -13.99 -29.36 -2.86
CA GLY A 27 -14.88 -30.51 -2.89
C GLY A 27 -14.46 -31.55 -3.92
N THR A 28 -13.14 -31.76 -4.10
CA THR A 28 -12.61 -32.73 -5.05
C THR A 28 -12.44 -34.10 -4.43
N PRO A 29 -12.57 -35.20 -5.21
CA PRO A 29 -12.35 -36.55 -4.69
C PRO A 29 -10.88 -36.90 -4.38
N GLN A 30 -9.95 -36.10 -4.89
CA GLN A 30 -8.51 -36.24 -4.65
C GLN A 30 -7.95 -34.95 -4.02
N PRO A 31 -6.93 -35.05 -3.16
CA PRO A 31 -6.31 -33.89 -2.55
C PRO A 31 -5.78 -32.87 -3.57
N VAL A 32 -5.98 -31.60 -3.26
CA VAL A 32 -5.39 -30.48 -4.03
C VAL A 32 -3.87 -30.53 -3.88
N ARG A 33 -3.17 -30.58 -4.99
CA ARG A 33 -1.72 -30.47 -5.00
C ARG A 33 -1.33 -28.98 -5.01
N ILE A 34 -0.54 -28.57 -4.01
CA ILE A 34 -0.03 -27.21 -3.87
C ILE A 34 1.44 -27.22 -4.23
N THR A 35 1.81 -26.42 -5.23
CA THR A 35 3.22 -26.15 -5.58
C THR A 35 3.57 -24.73 -5.18
N SER A 36 4.56 -24.55 -4.31
CA SER A 36 5.06 -23.23 -3.93
C SER A 36 6.15 -22.79 -4.89
N LEU A 37 6.00 -21.58 -5.44
CA LEU A 37 6.99 -20.92 -6.31
C LEU A 37 7.88 -19.96 -5.52
N GLY A 38 7.67 -19.83 -4.19
CA GLY A 38 8.35 -18.87 -3.34
C GLY A 38 7.62 -17.53 -3.27
N GLY A 39 8.29 -16.51 -2.75
CA GLY A 39 7.77 -15.12 -2.77
C GLY A 39 8.00 -14.46 -4.11
N PRO A 40 7.22 -13.41 -4.46
CA PRO A 40 7.44 -12.62 -5.66
C PRO A 40 8.79 -11.91 -5.63
N ASP A 41 9.34 -11.60 -6.82
CA ASP A 41 10.50 -10.74 -6.93
C ASP A 41 10.12 -9.32 -6.49
N GLY A 42 10.84 -8.74 -5.51
CA GLY A 42 10.50 -7.44 -4.94
C GLY A 42 9.32 -7.47 -3.96
N ALA A 43 9.09 -8.61 -3.29
CA ALA A 43 8.05 -8.74 -2.25
C ALA A 43 8.09 -7.56 -1.26
N GLY A 44 6.93 -7.01 -0.97
CA GLY A 44 6.74 -5.93 0.00
C GLY A 44 7.31 -6.29 1.38
N LEU A 45 7.70 -5.27 2.13
CA LEU A 45 8.36 -5.43 3.44
C LEU A 45 7.38 -5.73 4.59
N SER A 46 6.08 -5.58 4.36
CA SER A 46 5.05 -5.54 5.41
C SER A 46 4.31 -6.86 5.62
N SER A 47 4.05 -7.64 4.57
CA SER A 47 3.24 -8.87 4.63
C SER A 47 3.94 -10.05 3.98
N ASP A 48 3.66 -11.27 4.46
CA ASP A 48 4.13 -12.48 3.80
C ASP A 48 3.29 -12.78 2.55
N THR A 49 3.96 -12.98 1.42
CA THR A 49 3.33 -13.28 0.14
C THR A 49 3.97 -14.51 -0.46
N LEU A 50 3.16 -15.53 -0.79
CA LEU A 50 3.61 -16.73 -1.47
C LEU A 50 2.86 -16.92 -2.79
N LEU A 51 3.61 -17.19 -3.85
CA LEU A 51 3.07 -17.59 -5.14
C LEU A 51 2.87 -19.10 -5.16
N LEU A 52 1.67 -19.53 -5.45
CA LEU A 52 1.30 -20.95 -5.43
C LEU A 52 0.63 -21.32 -6.76
N ASP A 53 0.84 -22.59 -7.15
CA ASP A 53 0.03 -23.25 -8.16
C ASP A 53 -0.82 -24.32 -7.48
N LEU A 54 -2.13 -24.30 -7.73
CA LEU A 54 -3.08 -25.28 -7.26
C LEU A 54 -3.49 -26.17 -8.41
N ASP A 55 -3.33 -27.50 -8.26
CA ASP A 55 -3.74 -28.49 -9.22
C ASP A 55 -4.71 -29.49 -8.57
N TRP A 56 -5.82 -29.78 -9.22
CA TRP A 56 -6.80 -30.79 -8.79
C TRP A 56 -7.55 -31.40 -9.96
N ASP A 57 -8.34 -32.44 -9.72
CA ASP A 57 -9.21 -33.04 -10.73
C ASP A 57 -10.69 -32.73 -10.41
N ALA A 58 -11.39 -32.09 -11.35
CA ALA A 58 -12.81 -31.77 -11.28
C ALA A 58 -13.49 -32.19 -12.60
N ASN A 59 -13.53 -33.49 -12.89
CA ASN A 59 -13.91 -34.07 -14.19
C ASN A 59 -12.93 -33.70 -15.32
N GLY A 60 -11.67 -33.60 -15.00
CA GLY A 60 -10.54 -33.20 -15.82
C GLY A 60 -9.54 -32.34 -15.02
N PRO A 61 -8.29 -32.27 -15.50
CA PRO A 61 -7.23 -31.55 -14.79
C PRO A 61 -7.54 -30.06 -14.73
N MET A 62 -7.51 -29.52 -13.51
CA MET A 62 -7.64 -28.09 -13.23
C MET A 62 -6.30 -27.58 -12.71
N HIS A 63 -5.93 -26.39 -13.18
CA HIS A 63 -4.75 -25.64 -12.76
C HIS A 63 -5.13 -24.21 -12.44
N ARG A 64 -4.77 -23.72 -11.24
CA ARG A 64 -5.07 -22.34 -10.85
C ARG A 64 -3.88 -21.68 -10.15
N PRO A 65 -3.24 -20.69 -10.80
CA PRO A 65 -2.25 -19.86 -10.16
C PRO A 65 -2.90 -18.93 -9.13
N VAL A 66 -2.34 -18.86 -7.93
CA VAL A 66 -2.87 -18.01 -6.84
C VAL A 66 -1.74 -17.33 -6.06
N VAL A 67 -2.12 -16.29 -5.34
CA VAL A 67 -1.26 -15.61 -4.37
C VAL A 67 -1.85 -15.81 -2.98
N LEU A 68 -1.05 -16.33 -2.06
CA LEU A 68 -1.38 -16.43 -0.64
C LEU A 68 -0.81 -15.21 0.10
N ARG A 69 -1.68 -14.46 0.78
CA ARG A 69 -1.32 -13.33 1.64
C ARG A 69 -1.57 -13.68 3.10
N LEU A 70 -0.58 -13.34 3.93
CA LEU A 70 -0.57 -13.56 5.38
C LEU A 70 -0.03 -12.32 6.08
N PRO A 71 -0.39 -12.07 7.36
CA PRO A 71 0.32 -11.10 8.16
C PRO A 71 1.77 -11.57 8.38
N PRO A 72 2.71 -10.67 8.68
CA PRO A 72 4.06 -11.07 9.06
C PRO A 72 4.00 -11.97 10.30
N PRO A 73 4.97 -12.85 10.53
CA PRO A 73 5.03 -13.63 11.76
C PRO A 73 5.31 -12.73 12.98
N ASP A 74 4.91 -13.18 14.18
CA ASP A 74 5.02 -12.43 15.42
C ASP A 74 6.47 -12.05 15.80
N ASP A 75 7.45 -12.84 15.33
CA ASP A 75 8.89 -12.61 15.51
C ASP A 75 9.53 -11.73 14.42
N ALA A 76 8.75 -11.30 13.44
CA ALA A 76 9.21 -10.31 12.47
C ALA A 76 9.24 -8.91 13.09
N SER A 77 10.07 -8.03 12.51
CA SER A 77 10.01 -6.60 12.84
C SER A 77 8.91 -5.93 12.01
N PRO A 78 7.66 -5.84 12.50
CA PRO A 78 6.54 -5.39 11.68
C PRO A 78 6.64 -3.90 11.34
N VAL A 79 6.18 -3.55 10.15
CA VAL A 79 6.08 -2.15 9.70
C VAL A 79 4.88 -1.45 10.31
N PHE A 80 3.79 -2.18 10.52
CA PHE A 80 2.56 -1.70 11.15
C PHE A 80 2.32 -2.41 12.49
N ALA A 81 1.65 -1.74 13.42
CA ALA A 81 1.31 -2.28 14.73
C ALA A 81 0.26 -3.41 14.65
N SER A 82 -0.53 -3.43 13.60
CA SER A 82 -1.55 -4.46 13.34
C SER A 82 -1.79 -4.66 11.84
N TYR A 83 -2.28 -5.84 11.48
CA TYR A 83 -2.61 -6.22 10.10
C TYR A 83 -4.03 -6.76 10.04
N ASP A 84 -4.96 -5.98 9.49
CA ASP A 84 -6.37 -6.35 9.37
C ASP A 84 -6.65 -6.96 7.98
N LEU A 85 -6.53 -8.28 7.85
CA LEU A 85 -6.82 -8.98 6.60
C LEU A 85 -8.31 -8.97 6.26
N ALA A 86 -9.20 -8.89 7.26
CA ALA A 86 -10.64 -8.82 7.01
C ALA A 86 -11.00 -7.53 6.29
N ARG A 87 -10.39 -6.40 6.70
CA ARG A 87 -10.53 -5.11 6.03
C ARG A 87 -10.02 -5.15 4.59
N GLN A 88 -8.83 -5.73 4.35
CA GLN A 88 -8.28 -5.87 3.00
C GLN A 88 -9.21 -6.66 2.09
N VAL A 89 -9.67 -7.83 2.55
CA VAL A 89 -10.61 -8.70 1.82
C VAL A 89 -11.92 -7.97 1.50
N ASP A 90 -12.48 -7.24 2.46
CA ASP A 90 -13.73 -6.50 2.29
C ASP A 90 -13.56 -5.35 1.28
N ALA A 91 -12.47 -4.58 1.37
CA ALA A 91 -12.16 -3.51 0.42
C ALA A 91 -12.00 -4.04 -1.01
N MET A 92 -11.16 -5.07 -1.20
CA MET A 92 -10.93 -5.67 -2.51
C MET A 92 -12.23 -6.20 -3.14
N ARG A 93 -13.05 -6.91 -2.36
CA ARG A 93 -14.34 -7.43 -2.81
C ARG A 93 -15.32 -6.29 -3.14
N THR A 94 -15.36 -5.25 -2.32
CA THR A 94 -16.24 -4.10 -2.54
C THR A 94 -15.88 -3.38 -3.84
N VAL A 95 -14.60 -3.05 -4.05
CA VAL A 95 -14.16 -2.37 -5.28
C VAL A 95 -14.43 -3.23 -6.50
N ARG A 96 -14.03 -4.51 -6.47
CA ARG A 96 -14.27 -5.43 -7.59
C ARG A 96 -15.74 -5.62 -7.94
N ALA A 97 -16.64 -5.60 -6.95
CA ALA A 97 -18.07 -5.79 -7.17
C ALA A 97 -18.78 -4.57 -7.76
N HIS A 98 -18.23 -3.37 -7.58
CA HIS A 98 -18.90 -2.13 -7.92
C HIS A 98 -18.19 -1.29 -8.97
N THR A 99 -16.99 -1.69 -9.40
CA THR A 99 -16.16 -0.89 -10.33
C THR A 99 -15.43 -1.78 -11.31
N ASP A 100 -14.85 -1.15 -12.34
CA ASP A 100 -13.99 -1.80 -13.34
C ASP A 100 -12.49 -1.76 -12.97
N ALA A 101 -12.14 -1.30 -11.75
CA ALA A 101 -10.76 -1.33 -11.30
C ALA A 101 -10.21 -2.78 -11.34
N PRO A 102 -8.99 -3.00 -11.85
CA PRO A 102 -8.44 -4.34 -12.02
C PRO A 102 -7.96 -4.92 -10.68
N VAL A 103 -8.89 -5.16 -9.76
CA VAL A 103 -8.58 -5.76 -8.45
C VAL A 103 -8.59 -7.29 -8.57
N PRO A 104 -7.51 -8.00 -8.16
CA PRO A 104 -7.49 -9.46 -8.18
C PRO A 104 -8.65 -10.09 -7.41
N GLU A 105 -9.23 -11.16 -7.93
CA GLU A 105 -10.33 -11.86 -7.28
C GLU A 105 -9.87 -12.53 -5.97
N ILE A 106 -10.57 -12.29 -4.87
CA ILE A 106 -10.40 -13.05 -3.63
C ILE A 106 -11.14 -14.37 -3.76
N LEU A 107 -10.38 -15.45 -3.97
CA LEU A 107 -10.91 -16.80 -4.20
C LEU A 107 -11.37 -17.44 -2.90
N TRP A 108 -10.52 -17.39 -1.87
CA TRP A 108 -10.79 -17.96 -0.56
C TRP A 108 -10.13 -17.09 0.52
N ALA A 109 -10.74 -17.04 1.69
CA ALA A 109 -10.19 -16.35 2.85
C ALA A 109 -10.60 -17.03 4.16
N ASP A 110 -9.69 -17.04 5.13
CA ASP A 110 -9.97 -17.23 6.54
C ASP A 110 -9.29 -16.12 7.34
N THR A 111 -10.06 -15.07 7.63
CA THR A 111 -9.58 -13.91 8.38
C THR A 111 -9.60 -14.12 9.89
N SER A 112 -10.15 -15.25 10.35
CA SER A 112 -10.15 -15.65 11.78
C SER A 112 -8.87 -16.36 12.20
N GLY A 113 -8.13 -16.96 11.26
CA GLY A 113 -6.95 -17.75 11.52
C GLY A 113 -7.24 -19.16 12.06
N THR A 114 -8.50 -19.60 12.08
CA THR A 114 -8.87 -20.92 12.62
C THR A 114 -8.45 -22.09 11.73
N ALA A 115 -8.37 -21.86 10.42
CA ALA A 115 -8.09 -22.91 9.43
C ALA A 115 -6.64 -23.43 9.49
N ILE A 116 -5.68 -22.53 9.50
CA ILE A 116 -4.25 -22.89 9.43
C ILE A 116 -3.41 -22.30 10.58
N GLY A 117 -4.07 -21.70 11.58
CA GLY A 117 -3.44 -21.10 12.76
C GLY A 117 -3.01 -19.65 12.58
N VAL A 118 -3.26 -19.05 11.40
CA VAL A 118 -3.03 -17.63 11.10
C VAL A 118 -4.09 -17.14 10.10
N PRO A 119 -4.51 -15.87 10.17
CA PRO A 119 -5.37 -15.29 9.15
C PRO A 119 -4.70 -15.34 7.77
N PHE A 120 -5.49 -15.51 6.71
CA PHE A 120 -4.98 -15.48 5.35
C PHE A 120 -6.09 -15.23 4.33
N PHE A 121 -5.68 -14.90 3.13
CA PHE A 121 -6.52 -15.02 1.93
C PHE A 121 -5.72 -15.49 0.72
N LEU A 122 -6.43 -16.14 -0.18
CA LEU A 122 -5.94 -16.56 -1.49
C LEU A 122 -6.63 -15.71 -2.56
N MET A 123 -5.85 -15.08 -3.40
CA MET A 123 -6.34 -14.29 -4.52
C MET A 123 -5.79 -14.79 -5.84
N GLU A 124 -6.44 -14.43 -6.92
CA GLU A 124 -5.96 -14.63 -8.29
C GLU A 124 -4.53 -14.10 -8.45
N ARG A 125 -3.67 -14.89 -9.12
CA ARG A 125 -2.36 -14.41 -9.54
C ARG A 125 -2.48 -13.77 -10.92
N VAL A 126 -2.31 -12.47 -10.96
CA VAL A 126 -2.32 -11.67 -12.20
C VAL A 126 -0.89 -11.50 -12.68
N ASP A 127 -0.64 -11.78 -13.97
CA ASP A 127 0.67 -11.56 -14.58
C ASP A 127 0.85 -10.10 -14.97
N GLY A 128 1.99 -9.53 -14.61
CA GLY A 128 2.35 -8.15 -14.90
C GLY A 128 3.69 -7.76 -14.30
N LEU A 129 4.17 -6.59 -14.65
CA LEU A 129 5.40 -6.01 -14.10
C LEU A 129 5.04 -4.97 -13.04
N VAL A 130 5.80 -4.93 -11.97
CA VAL A 130 5.72 -3.89 -10.95
C VAL A 130 6.90 -2.93 -11.15
N PRO A 131 6.68 -1.60 -11.18
CA PRO A 131 7.77 -0.65 -11.12
C PRO A 131 8.58 -0.84 -9.83
N PRO A 132 9.90 -1.06 -9.91
CA PRO A 132 10.70 -1.37 -8.72
C PRO A 132 10.90 -0.16 -7.82
N ASP A 133 10.91 -0.38 -6.50
CA ASP A 133 11.26 0.64 -5.50
C ASP A 133 12.77 0.65 -5.18
N ILE A 134 13.39 -0.53 -5.17
CA ILE A 134 14.83 -0.68 -4.91
C ILE A 134 15.55 -0.73 -6.25
N LEU A 135 16.45 0.17 -6.45
CA LEU A 135 16.77 0.93 -7.63
C LEU A 135 15.46 1.47 -8.18
N PRO A 136 15.08 2.69 -7.71
CA PRO A 136 13.75 3.23 -8.01
C PRO A 136 13.43 3.23 -9.49
N TYR A 137 12.18 3.02 -9.82
CA TYR A 137 11.71 2.93 -11.21
C TYR A 137 12.05 4.15 -12.06
N THR A 138 12.45 5.26 -11.44
CA THR A 138 12.86 6.50 -12.11
C THR A 138 14.27 6.46 -12.71
N TRP A 139 15.06 5.38 -12.47
CA TRP A 139 16.31 5.15 -13.19
C TRP A 139 16.63 3.66 -13.32
N GLY A 140 17.07 3.25 -14.51
CA GLY A 140 17.55 1.89 -14.78
C GLY A 140 16.47 0.81 -14.69
N SER A 141 15.20 1.17 -14.86
CA SER A 141 14.07 0.24 -14.93
C SER A 141 13.40 0.29 -16.30
N TRP A 142 12.52 -0.68 -16.57
CA TRP A 142 11.71 -0.72 -17.77
C TRP A 142 10.83 0.54 -17.94
N VAL A 143 10.47 1.24 -16.85
CA VAL A 143 9.68 2.49 -16.91
C VAL A 143 10.45 3.60 -17.64
N THR A 144 11.77 3.67 -17.45
CA THR A 144 12.61 4.68 -18.12
C THR A 144 12.84 4.41 -19.60
N GLU A 145 12.47 3.24 -20.08
CA GLU A 145 12.59 2.81 -21.49
C GLU A 145 11.30 3.03 -22.29
N LEU A 146 10.21 3.44 -21.61
CA LEU A 146 8.92 3.68 -22.24
C LEU A 146 8.92 4.96 -23.07
N ASP A 147 8.15 4.95 -24.14
CA ASP A 147 7.86 6.15 -24.92
C ASP A 147 6.89 7.10 -24.15
N PRO A 148 6.84 8.39 -24.54
CA PRO A 148 5.99 9.36 -23.85
C PRO A 148 4.50 9.00 -23.79
N ALA A 149 3.96 8.37 -24.85
CA ALA A 149 2.53 7.99 -24.88
C ALA A 149 2.24 6.86 -23.87
N SER A 150 3.17 5.93 -23.71
CA SER A 150 3.11 4.89 -22.68
C SER A 150 3.17 5.47 -21.27
N ILE A 151 4.01 6.49 -21.02
CA ILE A 151 4.07 7.21 -19.73
C ILE A 151 2.75 7.94 -19.44
N ASP A 152 2.19 8.61 -20.44
CA ASP A 152 0.88 9.27 -20.31
C ASP A 152 -0.23 8.24 -20.01
N THR A 153 -0.20 7.08 -20.67
CA THR A 153 -1.13 5.99 -20.43
C THR A 153 -1.03 5.46 -19.00
N MET A 154 0.18 5.27 -18.46
CA MET A 154 0.37 4.84 -17.08
C MET A 154 -0.16 5.89 -16.08
N SER A 155 0.07 7.17 -16.36
CA SER A 155 -0.44 8.27 -15.54
C SER A 155 -1.97 8.30 -15.54
N ASP A 156 -2.56 8.12 -16.71
CA ASP A 156 -4.01 8.06 -16.91
C ASP A 156 -4.63 6.88 -16.15
N ASP A 157 -4.10 5.67 -16.35
CA ASP A 157 -4.61 4.46 -15.69
C ASP A 157 -4.50 4.56 -14.16
N ALA A 158 -3.40 5.13 -13.63
CA ALA A 158 -3.25 5.29 -12.19
C ALA A 158 -4.32 6.22 -11.59
N VAL A 159 -4.68 7.31 -12.27
CA VAL A 159 -5.75 8.22 -11.84
C VAL A 159 -7.12 7.55 -12.00
N ASP A 160 -7.38 6.86 -13.10
CA ASP A 160 -8.65 6.16 -13.35
C ASP A 160 -8.91 5.07 -12.31
N ILE A 161 -7.88 4.39 -11.84
CA ILE A 161 -7.97 3.45 -10.70
C ILE A 161 -8.48 4.18 -9.45
N LEU A 162 -7.93 5.35 -9.10
CA LEU A 162 -8.41 6.10 -7.94
C LEU A 162 -9.85 6.57 -8.12
N VAL A 163 -10.22 7.05 -9.32
CA VAL A 163 -11.61 7.40 -9.64
C VAL A 163 -12.54 6.21 -9.40
N ALA A 164 -12.16 5.02 -9.89
CA ALA A 164 -12.95 3.82 -9.71
C ALA A 164 -13.06 3.42 -8.23
N ILE A 165 -11.94 3.36 -7.49
CA ILE A 165 -11.93 3.01 -6.07
C ILE A 165 -12.81 3.97 -5.26
N HIS A 166 -12.66 5.28 -5.48
CA HIS A 166 -13.42 6.32 -4.78
C HIS A 166 -14.92 6.33 -5.13
N SER A 167 -15.32 5.70 -6.24
CA SER A 167 -16.73 5.53 -6.62
C SER A 167 -17.39 4.33 -5.94
N ALA A 168 -16.60 3.39 -5.40
CA ALA A 168 -17.14 2.21 -4.72
C ALA A 168 -17.82 2.61 -3.39
N PRO A 169 -19.03 2.12 -3.10
CA PRO A 169 -19.73 2.44 -1.86
C PRO A 169 -19.03 1.77 -0.67
N PRO A 170 -18.57 2.52 0.35
CA PRO A 170 -17.95 1.93 1.53
C PRO A 170 -18.90 0.98 2.26
N SER A 171 -18.45 -0.21 2.62
CA SER A 171 -19.23 -1.15 3.42
C SER A 171 -19.36 -0.66 4.88
N THR A 172 -20.37 -1.18 5.59
CA THR A 172 -20.52 -0.92 7.03
C THR A 172 -19.30 -1.40 7.81
N GLN A 173 -18.68 -2.52 7.40
CA GLN A 173 -17.49 -3.07 8.04
C GLN A 173 -16.29 -2.14 7.88
N LEU A 174 -16.06 -1.60 6.67
CA LEU A 174 -14.98 -0.64 6.41
C LEU A 174 -15.15 0.64 7.21
N ASN A 175 -16.38 1.19 7.27
CA ASN A 175 -16.68 2.36 8.11
C ASN A 175 -16.40 2.08 9.59
N SER A 176 -16.86 0.95 10.12
CA SER A 176 -16.61 0.56 11.52
C SER A 176 -15.14 0.38 11.82
N ALA A 177 -14.37 -0.22 10.90
CA ALA A 177 -12.94 -0.41 11.04
C ALA A 177 -12.18 0.93 11.04
N ALA A 178 -12.56 1.88 10.15
CA ALA A 178 -11.94 3.21 10.11
C ALA A 178 -12.21 4.02 11.40
N ILE A 179 -13.39 3.87 11.99
CA ILE A 179 -13.72 4.47 13.29
C ILE A 179 -12.87 3.84 14.40
N ALA A 180 -12.70 2.52 14.39
CA ALA A 180 -11.95 1.78 15.41
C ALA A 180 -10.44 2.05 15.36
N ASP A 181 -9.90 2.53 14.24
CA ASP A 181 -8.48 2.91 14.11
C ASP A 181 -8.05 4.07 15.02
N ALA A 182 -9.00 4.89 15.48
CA ALA A 182 -8.76 6.02 16.38
C ALA A 182 -9.74 5.98 17.57
N PRO A 183 -9.57 5.03 18.49
CA PRO A 183 -10.52 4.81 19.59
C PRO A 183 -10.62 6.00 20.55
N ASP A 184 -9.55 6.79 20.67
CA ASP A 184 -9.46 7.96 21.55
C ASP A 184 -9.96 9.26 20.86
N ALA A 185 -10.35 9.20 19.59
CA ALA A 185 -10.92 10.35 18.91
C ALA A 185 -12.31 10.69 19.46
N ALA A 186 -12.67 11.97 19.40
CA ALA A 186 -14.02 12.40 19.80
C ALA A 186 -15.10 11.63 19.04
N PRO A 187 -16.27 11.34 19.65
CA PRO A 187 -17.33 10.59 18.99
C PRO A 187 -17.79 11.22 17.67
N ASP A 188 -17.78 12.54 17.58
CA ASP A 188 -18.14 13.36 16.43
C ASP A 188 -16.97 13.74 15.51
N ALA A 189 -15.78 13.20 15.78
CA ALA A 189 -14.60 13.44 14.94
C ALA A 189 -14.85 12.98 13.50
N SER A 190 -14.46 13.82 12.54
CA SER A 190 -14.44 13.49 11.11
C SER A 190 -13.52 12.31 10.78
N MET A 191 -13.68 11.69 9.62
CA MET A 191 -12.75 10.62 9.18
C MET A 191 -11.34 11.16 8.96
N LEU A 192 -11.18 12.43 8.56
CA LEU A 192 -9.86 13.06 8.48
C LEU A 192 -9.19 13.18 9.85
N GLU A 193 -9.90 13.65 10.87
CA GLU A 193 -9.37 13.74 12.25
C GLU A 193 -8.98 12.37 12.78
N ARG A 194 -9.80 11.34 12.53
CA ARG A 194 -9.49 9.95 12.90
C ARG A 194 -8.25 9.44 12.16
N HIS A 195 -8.12 9.73 10.87
CA HIS A 195 -6.95 9.35 10.10
C HIS A 195 -5.68 10.02 10.63
N VAL A 196 -5.72 11.31 10.92
CA VAL A 196 -4.59 12.05 11.54
C VAL A 196 -4.21 11.43 12.89
N ALA A 197 -5.20 11.10 13.73
CA ALA A 197 -4.95 10.44 15.01
C ALA A 197 -4.31 9.06 14.85
N LYS A 198 -4.79 8.24 13.89
CA LYS A 198 -4.21 6.93 13.54
C LYS A 198 -2.75 7.06 13.11
N VAL A 199 -2.45 8.00 12.20
CA VAL A 199 -1.08 8.19 11.69
C VAL A 199 -0.16 8.71 12.80
N ARG A 200 -0.66 9.59 13.67
CA ARG A 200 0.09 10.04 14.87
C ARG A 200 0.38 8.88 15.81
N ALA A 201 -0.58 8.05 16.12
CA ALA A 201 -0.38 6.87 16.97
C ALA A 201 0.64 5.89 16.33
N HIS A 202 0.63 5.73 15.00
CA HIS A 202 1.64 4.95 14.30
C HIS A 202 3.03 5.56 14.46
N PHE A 203 3.18 6.88 14.34
CA PHE A 203 4.46 7.55 14.60
C PHE A 203 4.94 7.32 16.04
N ASP A 204 4.08 7.52 17.04
CA ASP A 204 4.43 7.33 18.44
C ASP A 204 4.91 5.90 18.73
N TRP A 205 4.24 4.90 18.14
CA TRP A 205 4.64 3.51 18.20
C TRP A 205 5.98 3.25 17.47
N ALA A 206 6.18 3.85 16.28
CA ALA A 206 7.39 3.69 15.49
C ALA A 206 8.60 4.35 16.14
N ALA A 207 8.42 5.53 16.73
CA ALA A 207 9.48 6.29 17.37
C ALA A 207 10.08 5.58 18.60
N ARG A 208 9.31 4.75 19.32
CA ARG A 208 9.78 4.03 20.52
C ARG A 208 10.46 4.93 21.55
N GLY A 209 9.95 6.15 21.72
CA GLY A 209 10.50 7.15 22.64
C GLY A 209 11.74 7.89 22.13
N ARG A 210 12.19 7.65 20.91
CA ARG A 210 13.25 8.43 20.26
C ARG A 210 12.73 9.82 19.87
N SER A 211 13.63 10.80 19.85
CA SER A 211 13.29 12.18 19.47
C SER A 211 13.48 12.39 17.96
N TYR A 212 12.45 12.94 17.33
CA TYR A 212 12.44 13.34 15.92
C TYR A 212 11.89 14.78 15.82
N PRO A 213 12.72 15.80 16.09
CA PRO A 213 12.27 17.20 16.20
C PRO A 213 11.58 17.74 14.95
N THR A 214 12.05 17.37 13.75
CA THR A 214 11.42 17.78 12.48
C THR A 214 10.03 17.16 12.32
N VAL A 215 9.89 15.90 12.68
CA VAL A 215 8.60 15.20 12.62
C VAL A 215 7.62 15.80 13.63
N GLU A 216 8.06 16.12 14.85
CA GLU A 216 7.20 16.76 15.85
C GLU A 216 6.75 18.17 15.42
N ARG A 217 7.66 18.99 14.86
CA ARG A 217 7.28 20.27 14.24
C ARG A 217 6.24 20.08 13.13
N GLY A 218 6.41 19.08 12.31
CA GLY A 218 5.47 18.76 11.26
C GLY A 218 4.08 18.39 11.78
N TRP A 219 4.01 17.63 12.88
CA TRP A 219 2.74 17.32 13.54
C TRP A 219 2.04 18.54 14.11
N ASP A 220 2.77 19.46 14.71
CA ASP A 220 2.21 20.72 15.21
C ASP A 220 1.64 21.57 14.07
N LEU A 221 2.37 21.66 12.95
CA LEU A 221 1.93 22.38 11.76
C LEU A 221 0.68 21.75 11.13
N VAL A 222 0.69 20.45 10.87
CA VAL A 222 -0.44 19.72 10.27
C VAL A 222 -1.69 19.83 11.15
N ARG A 223 -1.56 19.76 12.47
CA ARG A 223 -2.72 19.93 13.37
C ARG A 223 -3.27 21.34 13.37
N SER A 224 -2.38 22.37 13.39
CA SER A 224 -2.81 23.78 13.45
C SER A 224 -3.42 24.30 12.14
N THR A 225 -3.12 23.66 11.02
CA THR A 225 -3.56 24.04 9.67
C THR A 225 -4.52 23.06 9.04
N MET A 226 -5.09 22.13 9.82
CA MET A 226 -5.95 21.07 9.29
C MET A 226 -7.16 21.64 8.55
N PRO A 227 -7.39 21.24 7.28
CA PRO A 227 -8.51 21.75 6.51
C PRO A 227 -9.84 21.15 6.98
N THR A 228 -10.91 21.91 6.82
CA THR A 228 -12.25 21.36 6.91
C THR A 228 -12.65 20.80 5.55
N ILE A 229 -13.03 19.52 5.51
CA ILE A 229 -13.49 18.83 4.31
C ILE A 229 -15.00 18.65 4.41
N ASP A 230 -15.75 19.48 3.71
CA ASP A 230 -17.22 19.40 3.67
C ASP A 230 -17.67 18.63 2.41
N ARG A 231 -17.31 17.35 2.37
CA ARG A 231 -17.62 16.43 1.25
C ARG A 231 -17.73 15.00 1.80
N PRO A 232 -18.50 14.13 1.11
CA PRO A 232 -18.56 12.73 1.49
C PRO A 232 -17.18 12.07 1.46
N ASP A 233 -16.88 11.31 2.51
CA ASP A 233 -15.74 10.42 2.55
C ASP A 233 -15.91 9.28 1.54
N VAL A 234 -14.79 8.74 1.05
CA VAL A 234 -14.73 7.67 0.07
C VAL A 234 -13.94 6.47 0.64
N LEU A 235 -14.04 5.34 -0.05
CA LEU A 235 -13.08 4.26 0.16
C LEU A 235 -11.72 4.71 -0.34
N VAL A 236 -10.72 4.70 0.52
CA VAL A 236 -9.32 5.07 0.26
C VAL A 236 -8.49 3.80 0.15
N TRP A 237 -7.71 3.66 -0.93
CA TRP A 237 -6.79 2.53 -1.10
C TRP A 237 -5.66 2.55 -0.07
N GLY A 238 -5.11 3.75 0.19
CA GLY A 238 -4.15 4.03 1.25
C GLY A 238 -2.69 3.94 0.82
N ASP A 239 -2.26 2.93 0.06
CA ASP A 239 -0.91 2.88 -0.54
C ASP A 239 -0.98 3.09 -2.06
N ALA A 240 -1.60 4.19 -2.45
CA ALA A 240 -1.89 4.58 -3.81
C ALA A 240 -0.61 5.02 -4.56
N ARG A 241 0.13 4.08 -5.12
CA ARG A 241 1.36 4.34 -5.89
C ARG A 241 1.54 3.32 -7.02
N ILE A 242 2.22 3.71 -8.10
CA ILE A 242 2.40 2.85 -9.27
C ILE A 242 3.18 1.57 -8.98
N GLY A 243 3.99 1.55 -7.92
CA GLY A 243 4.68 0.35 -7.43
C GLY A 243 3.75 -0.71 -6.84
N ASN A 244 2.47 -0.38 -6.60
CA ASN A 244 1.42 -1.31 -6.17
C ASN A 244 0.40 -1.62 -7.28
N ILE A 245 0.72 -1.27 -8.52
CA ILE A 245 -0.05 -1.61 -9.71
C ILE A 245 0.77 -2.58 -10.55
N LEU A 246 0.14 -3.66 -11.01
CA LEU A 246 0.69 -4.55 -12.02
C LEU A 246 0.42 -3.97 -13.41
N TRP A 247 1.47 -3.92 -14.22
CA TRP A 247 1.43 -3.33 -15.55
C TRP A 247 1.74 -4.37 -16.63
N ARG A 248 1.01 -4.29 -17.74
CA ARG A 248 1.27 -5.05 -18.96
C ARG A 248 1.09 -4.11 -20.15
N ASP A 249 2.13 -3.97 -20.97
CA ASP A 249 2.11 -3.04 -22.12
C ASP A 249 1.66 -1.62 -21.75
N ALA A 250 2.21 -1.10 -20.64
CA ALA A 250 1.87 0.19 -20.03
C ALA A 250 0.40 0.35 -19.56
N ARG A 251 -0.40 -0.73 -19.53
CA ARG A 251 -1.77 -0.73 -19.01
C ARG A 251 -1.83 -1.39 -17.63
N ALA A 252 -2.61 -0.81 -16.75
CA ALA A 252 -2.86 -1.38 -15.42
C ALA A 252 -3.69 -2.66 -15.52
N VAL A 253 -3.19 -3.77 -14.93
CA VAL A 253 -3.85 -5.09 -14.96
C VAL A 253 -4.10 -5.66 -13.57
N GLY A 254 -3.59 -5.03 -12.51
CA GLY A 254 -3.84 -5.46 -11.14
C GLY A 254 -3.53 -4.36 -10.12
N VAL A 255 -4.40 -4.18 -9.13
CA VAL A 255 -4.21 -3.24 -8.00
C VAL A 255 -3.95 -4.03 -6.74
N LEU A 256 -2.79 -3.82 -6.14
CA LEU A 256 -2.25 -4.60 -5.04
C LEU A 256 -2.15 -3.78 -3.75
N ASP A 257 -1.82 -4.44 -2.67
CA ASP A 257 -1.42 -3.86 -1.37
C ASP A 257 -2.47 -2.94 -0.72
N TRP A 258 -3.54 -3.59 -0.23
CA TRP A 258 -4.71 -2.95 0.39
C TRP A 258 -4.58 -2.83 1.92
N GLU A 259 -3.37 -3.01 2.49
CA GLU A 259 -3.19 -3.07 3.94
C GLU A 259 -3.43 -1.73 4.65
N MET A 260 -3.29 -0.61 3.94
CA MET A 260 -3.52 0.73 4.45
C MET A 260 -4.94 1.25 4.16
N THR A 261 -5.80 0.44 3.54
CA THR A 261 -7.15 0.87 3.15
C THR A 261 -7.96 1.41 4.33
N THR A 262 -8.73 2.46 4.07
CA THR A 262 -9.54 3.15 5.09
C THR A 262 -10.73 3.87 4.44
N ILE A 263 -11.48 4.63 5.24
CA ILE A 263 -12.48 5.58 4.77
C ILE A 263 -12.00 6.98 5.12
N GLY A 264 -12.10 7.92 4.18
CA GLY A 264 -11.67 9.29 4.39
C GLY A 264 -11.75 10.16 3.13
N PRO A 265 -11.18 11.38 3.19
CA PRO A 265 -11.08 12.25 2.03
C PRO A 265 -10.27 11.63 0.91
N ARG A 266 -10.72 11.81 -0.33
CA ARG A 266 -10.06 11.34 -1.56
C ARG A 266 -8.64 11.88 -1.74
N GLU A 267 -8.36 13.00 -1.16
CA GLU A 267 -7.06 13.66 -1.18
C GLU A 267 -5.96 12.83 -0.50
N LEU A 268 -6.32 11.88 0.39
CA LEU A 268 -5.36 10.95 0.99
C LEU A 268 -4.65 10.11 -0.08
N ASP A 269 -5.40 9.50 -1.01
CA ASP A 269 -4.82 8.71 -2.09
C ASP A 269 -4.15 9.59 -3.16
N LEU A 270 -4.75 10.71 -3.51
CA LEU A 270 -4.16 11.64 -4.49
C LEU A 270 -2.82 12.19 -4.01
N ALA A 271 -2.73 12.58 -2.74
CA ALA A 271 -1.49 13.04 -2.15
C ALA A 271 -0.45 11.91 -2.05
N TRP A 272 -0.87 10.68 -1.75
CA TRP A 272 0.03 9.53 -1.71
C TRP A 272 0.63 9.24 -3.08
N LEU A 273 -0.20 9.23 -4.14
CA LEU A 273 0.24 9.03 -5.52
C LEU A 273 1.25 10.09 -5.96
N LEU A 274 0.93 11.36 -5.73
CA LEU A 274 1.80 12.50 -6.07
C LEU A 274 3.09 12.50 -5.26
N TYR A 275 3.02 12.23 -3.95
CA TYR A 275 4.17 12.20 -3.07
C TYR A 275 5.23 11.19 -3.55
N PHE A 276 4.83 9.96 -3.88
CA PHE A 276 5.77 8.94 -4.32
C PHE A 276 6.34 9.22 -5.71
N ALA A 277 5.53 9.77 -6.63
CA ALA A 277 6.02 10.18 -7.94
C ALA A 277 7.14 11.22 -7.80
N GLU A 278 6.92 12.26 -7.00
CA GLU A 278 7.90 13.31 -6.74
C GLU A 278 9.10 12.81 -5.93
N TYR A 279 8.88 11.96 -4.92
CA TYR A 279 9.96 11.37 -4.11
C TYR A 279 10.96 10.60 -4.97
N PHE A 280 10.48 9.74 -5.85
CA PHE A 280 11.36 8.97 -6.72
C PHE A 280 11.99 9.82 -7.81
N GLN A 281 11.29 10.83 -8.32
CA GLN A 281 11.88 11.79 -9.28
C GLN A 281 13.00 12.60 -8.64
N MET A 282 12.79 13.19 -7.46
CA MET A 282 13.83 13.89 -6.70
C MET A 282 15.02 12.99 -6.38
N SER A 283 14.77 11.72 -6.06
CA SER A 283 15.81 10.73 -5.79
C SER A 283 16.68 10.45 -7.02
N ALA A 284 16.10 10.42 -8.22
CA ALA A 284 16.81 10.28 -9.49
C ALA A 284 17.67 11.52 -9.78
N GLU A 285 17.07 12.71 -9.73
CA GLU A 285 17.73 14.00 -9.99
C GLU A 285 18.89 14.22 -9.03
N GLY A 286 18.73 13.95 -7.75
CA GLY A 286 19.77 14.06 -6.74
C GLY A 286 21.00 13.14 -6.99
N ARG A 287 20.86 12.16 -7.88
CA ARG A 287 21.93 11.24 -8.32
C ARG A 287 22.38 11.50 -9.75
N GLY A 288 21.88 12.59 -10.38
CA GLY A 288 22.26 12.98 -11.74
C GLY A 288 21.54 12.18 -12.84
N HIS A 289 20.44 11.51 -12.52
CA HIS A 289 19.60 10.82 -13.51
C HIS A 289 18.43 11.73 -13.93
N PRO A 290 17.99 11.68 -15.21
CA PRO A 290 16.86 12.50 -15.67
C PRO A 290 15.52 12.11 -15.03
N GLY A 291 15.40 10.89 -14.55
CA GLY A 291 14.13 10.35 -14.08
C GLY A 291 13.08 10.19 -15.18
N VAL A 292 11.81 10.28 -14.75
CA VAL A 292 10.63 10.26 -15.63
C VAL A 292 9.71 11.43 -15.25
N PRO A 293 10.11 12.70 -15.51
CA PRO A 293 9.45 13.89 -14.96
C PRO A 293 8.04 14.14 -15.51
N THR A 294 7.63 13.41 -16.55
CA THR A 294 6.27 13.51 -17.13
C THR A 294 5.29 12.54 -16.47
N LEU A 295 5.77 11.54 -15.74
CA LEU A 295 4.93 10.55 -15.06
C LEU A 295 4.23 11.20 -13.85
N LEU A 296 2.90 11.13 -13.81
CA LEU A 296 2.07 11.62 -12.71
C LEU A 296 2.31 13.09 -12.32
N ARG A 297 2.48 13.98 -13.33
CA ARG A 297 2.56 15.42 -13.05
C ARG A 297 1.32 15.89 -12.30
N ARG A 298 1.52 16.72 -11.28
CA ARG A 298 0.44 17.21 -10.40
C ARG A 298 -0.75 17.78 -11.17
N GLU A 299 -0.50 18.66 -12.13
CA GLU A 299 -1.55 19.29 -12.93
C GLU A 299 -2.34 18.23 -13.71
N HIS A 300 -1.66 17.25 -14.31
CA HIS A 300 -2.30 16.18 -15.06
C HIS A 300 -3.18 15.30 -14.16
N VAL A 301 -2.67 14.92 -12.98
CA VAL A 301 -3.41 14.10 -12.00
C VAL A 301 -4.67 14.83 -11.52
N VAL A 302 -4.53 16.10 -11.14
CA VAL A 302 -5.65 16.92 -10.65
C VAL A 302 -6.69 17.13 -11.74
N ASP A 303 -6.28 17.59 -12.92
CA ASP A 303 -7.18 17.87 -14.05
C ASP A 303 -7.94 16.62 -14.52
N ARG A 304 -7.25 15.47 -14.57
CA ARG A 304 -7.90 14.21 -14.94
C ARG A 304 -8.90 13.76 -13.91
N TYR A 305 -8.50 13.78 -12.63
CA TYR A 305 -9.38 13.38 -11.53
C TYR A 305 -10.62 14.27 -11.46
N GLU A 306 -10.47 15.59 -11.54
CA GLU A 306 -11.57 16.54 -11.53
C GLU A 306 -12.50 16.33 -12.73
N ARG A 307 -11.96 16.17 -13.95
CA ARG A 307 -12.79 15.89 -15.14
C ARG A 307 -13.58 14.59 -15.03
N ALA A 308 -13.01 13.57 -14.42
CA ALA A 308 -13.67 12.26 -14.29
C ALA A 308 -14.74 12.25 -13.20
N THR A 309 -14.53 12.98 -12.11
CA THR A 309 -15.40 12.94 -10.92
C THR A 309 -16.30 14.16 -10.76
N GLY A 310 -15.99 15.27 -11.43
CA GLY A 310 -16.61 16.58 -11.20
C GLY A 310 -16.22 17.21 -9.86
N VAL A 311 -15.19 16.69 -9.18
CA VAL A 311 -14.75 17.15 -7.85
C VAL A 311 -13.31 17.61 -7.89
N GLU A 312 -13.09 18.92 -7.69
CA GLU A 312 -11.76 19.52 -7.56
C GLU A 312 -11.11 19.07 -6.24
N PRO A 313 -9.91 18.46 -6.25
CA PRO A 313 -9.15 18.18 -5.04
C PRO A 313 -8.73 19.46 -4.33
N ILE A 314 -8.85 19.51 -3.00
CA ILE A 314 -8.51 20.71 -2.22
C ILE A 314 -7.39 20.45 -1.22
N ALA A 315 -6.73 21.52 -0.77
CA ALA A 315 -5.69 21.48 0.28
C ALA A 315 -4.60 20.40 0.04
N LEU A 316 -4.26 20.09 -1.24
CA LEU A 316 -3.32 19.00 -1.57
C LEU A 316 -1.95 19.18 -0.91
N ASP A 317 -1.46 20.42 -0.70
CA ASP A 317 -0.16 20.63 -0.04
C ASP A 317 -0.21 20.24 1.43
N TRP A 318 -1.34 20.42 2.10
CA TRP A 318 -1.57 19.91 3.44
C TRP A 318 -1.56 18.37 3.47
N PHE A 319 -2.28 17.74 2.54
CA PHE A 319 -2.31 16.26 2.45
C PHE A 319 -0.93 15.70 2.08
N LEU A 320 -0.15 16.39 1.24
CA LEU A 320 1.23 16.01 0.93
C LEU A 320 2.15 16.10 2.16
N ALA A 321 1.96 17.09 3.04
CA ALA A 321 2.69 17.18 4.29
C ALA A 321 2.28 16.06 5.27
N LEU A 322 0.99 15.74 5.38
CA LEU A 322 0.51 14.59 6.15
C LEU A 322 1.08 13.27 5.61
N THR A 323 1.10 13.09 4.28
CA THR A 323 1.71 11.93 3.61
C THR A 323 3.20 11.82 3.94
N ALA A 324 3.94 12.94 3.92
CA ALA A 324 5.36 12.94 4.28
C ALA A 324 5.60 12.50 5.74
N LEU A 325 4.75 12.92 6.67
CA LEU A 325 4.80 12.48 8.08
C LEU A 325 4.50 10.99 8.20
N HIS A 326 3.47 10.50 7.50
CA HIS A 326 3.10 9.09 7.51
C HIS A 326 4.23 8.22 6.92
N GLN A 327 4.75 8.61 5.74
CA GLN A 327 5.85 7.91 5.09
C GLN A 327 7.12 7.92 5.96
N THR A 328 7.41 9.02 6.68
CA THR A 328 8.53 9.07 7.61
C THR A 328 8.33 8.08 8.77
N SER A 329 7.12 7.95 9.28
CA SER A 329 6.80 6.98 10.33
C SER A 329 7.00 5.53 9.85
N ILE A 330 6.60 5.21 8.62
CA ILE A 330 6.86 3.92 7.97
C ILE A 330 8.38 3.74 7.76
N GLY A 331 9.08 4.80 7.32
CA GLY A 331 10.53 4.82 7.12
C GLY A 331 11.31 4.51 8.39
N ILE A 332 10.89 5.01 9.54
CA ILE A 332 11.48 4.67 10.85
C ILE A 332 11.41 3.15 11.08
N ARG A 333 10.25 2.54 10.84
CA ARG A 333 10.06 1.09 11.05
C ARG A 333 10.85 0.23 10.06
N THR A 334 10.85 0.61 8.79
CA THR A 334 11.64 -0.10 7.77
C THR A 334 13.15 0.03 8.03
N THR A 335 13.61 1.17 8.54
CA THR A 335 15.00 1.38 8.96
C THR A 335 15.35 0.54 10.18
N ASP A 336 14.51 0.54 11.23
CA ASP A 336 14.70 -0.30 12.42
C ASP A 336 14.84 -1.78 12.03
N ARG A 337 13.97 -2.24 11.13
CA ARG A 337 14.04 -3.60 10.61
C ARG A 337 15.34 -3.87 9.86
N ALA A 338 15.77 -2.98 8.97
CA ALA A 338 17.03 -3.12 8.25
C ALA A 338 18.24 -3.18 9.20
N ILE A 339 18.21 -2.43 10.31
CA ILE A 339 19.23 -2.49 11.37
C ILE A 339 19.17 -3.85 12.07
N GLU A 340 17.98 -4.33 12.43
CA GLU A 340 17.79 -5.61 13.14
C GLU A 340 18.27 -6.80 12.31
N PHE A 341 18.11 -6.74 10.99
CA PHE A 341 18.66 -7.76 10.05
C PHE A 341 20.12 -7.51 9.64
N GLY A 342 20.78 -6.48 10.16
CA GLY A 342 22.18 -6.17 9.85
C GLY A 342 22.41 -5.60 8.45
N GLU A 343 21.35 -5.08 7.82
CA GLU A 343 21.40 -4.46 6.48
C GLU A 343 21.81 -2.98 6.56
N ASN A 344 21.51 -2.32 7.69
CA ASN A 344 21.88 -0.94 7.98
C ASN A 344 22.63 -0.84 9.32
N PRO A 345 23.52 0.15 9.46
CA PRO A 345 24.16 0.45 10.76
C PRO A 345 23.16 1.17 11.71
N PRO A 346 23.37 1.11 13.04
CA PRO A 346 22.46 1.71 14.02
C PRO A 346 22.22 3.23 13.82
N GLU A 347 23.19 3.96 13.30
CA GLU A 347 23.13 5.40 13.03
C GLU A 347 22.09 5.75 11.95
N ALA A 348 21.66 4.78 11.13
CA ALA A 348 20.59 4.98 10.17
C ALA A 348 19.24 5.31 10.83
N ALA A 349 19.06 5.04 12.13
CA ALA A 349 17.87 5.40 12.90
C ALA A 349 17.84 6.87 13.34
N GLU A 350 18.91 7.63 13.16
CA GLU A 350 18.93 9.07 13.43
C GLU A 350 18.04 9.82 12.43
N GLU A 351 17.37 10.89 12.89
CA GLU A 351 16.45 11.65 12.03
C GLU A 351 17.11 12.13 10.73
N SER A 352 18.34 12.63 10.81
CA SER A 352 19.11 13.12 9.66
C SER A 352 19.45 12.06 8.62
N ALA A 353 19.43 10.79 9.00
CA ALA A 353 19.74 9.65 8.14
C ALA A 353 18.48 9.02 7.49
N LEU A 354 17.28 9.42 7.90
CA LEU A 354 16.04 8.91 7.33
C LEU A 354 15.91 9.32 5.86
N HIS A 355 15.61 8.36 5.00
CA HIS A 355 15.49 8.60 3.55
C HIS A 355 14.46 9.63 3.15
N SER A 356 13.37 9.78 3.95
CA SER A 356 12.27 10.71 3.72
C SER A 356 12.51 12.12 4.25
N ILE A 357 13.56 12.35 5.06
CA ILE A 357 13.71 13.60 5.82
C ILE A 357 13.82 14.84 4.94
N ALA A 358 14.53 14.77 3.82
CA ALA A 358 14.67 15.89 2.89
C ALA A 358 13.32 16.29 2.26
N GLN A 359 12.51 15.29 1.89
CA GLN A 359 11.18 15.56 1.35
C GLN A 359 10.20 16.03 2.43
N LEU A 360 10.31 15.51 3.65
CA LEU A 360 9.55 16.04 4.78
C LEU A 360 9.82 17.53 4.97
N HIS A 361 11.09 17.96 5.04
CA HIS A 361 11.44 19.38 5.11
C HIS A 361 10.80 20.18 3.97
N HIS A 362 10.95 19.73 2.73
CA HIS A 362 10.38 20.40 1.57
C HIS A 362 8.86 20.60 1.69
N ARG A 363 8.13 19.57 2.16
CA ARG A 363 6.66 19.65 2.33
C ARG A 363 6.24 20.56 3.47
N LEU A 364 6.96 20.54 4.60
CA LEU A 364 6.68 21.45 5.70
C LEU A 364 6.95 22.90 5.33
N ASP A 365 8.08 23.18 4.67
CA ASP A 365 8.41 24.52 4.20
C ASP A 365 7.39 25.03 3.16
N THR A 366 6.80 24.16 2.36
CA THR A 366 5.73 24.52 1.42
C THR A 366 4.45 24.85 2.18
N LEU A 367 4.07 24.05 3.16
CA LEU A 367 2.86 24.29 3.95
C LEU A 367 2.94 25.55 4.82
N GLU A 368 4.13 25.91 5.34
CA GLU A 368 4.33 27.14 6.12
C GLU A 368 4.16 28.43 5.31
N ARG A 369 4.20 28.36 3.96
CA ARG A 369 4.08 29.53 3.06
C ARG A 369 2.65 29.81 2.62
N ILE A 370 1.73 28.89 2.85
CA ILE A 370 0.32 29.00 2.51
C ILE A 370 -0.47 29.55 3.70
#